data_cc7d7fce050d560a3e04aa8058a904fd
#
_entry.id   cc7d7fce050d560a3e04aa8058a904fd
#
_cell.length_a   1.000
_cell.length_b   1.000
_cell.length_c   1.000
_cell.angle_alpha   90.00
_cell.angle_beta   90.00
_cell.angle_gamma   90.00
#
_symmetry.space_group_name_H-M   'P 1'
#
loop_
_entity.id
_entity.type
_entity.pdbx_description
1 polymer ?
#
loop_
_entity_poly.entity_id
_entity_poly.type
_entity_poly.pdbx_seq_one_letter_code
_entity_poly.pdbx_strand_id
1 'polypeptide(L)'
;FVTPYPDFDVKEIHRYAASKGVKMMMHHETSASARNYERHMDKAYQFMVDNGYNSVKSGYVGNIIPRGEHHYGQWMNNHYLYAVKKAADYKIMVNAHEAVRPTGICRTYPNLIGNESARGTEYESFGGNKVYHTTLQQNESG
;
A
#
# COMPACT_ATOMS: atom_id res chain seq x y z
N PHE A 1 -10.80 -2.08 7.20
CA PHE A 1 -9.40 -2.41 7.55
C PHE A 1 -9.28 -3.21 8.85
N VAL A 2 -10.34 -3.32 9.64
CA VAL A 2 -10.30 -3.96 10.97
C VAL A 2 -11.34 -5.07 11.14
N THR A 3 -12.07 -5.40 10.09
CA THR A 3 -13.10 -6.43 10.12
C THR A 3 -12.85 -7.42 9.00
N PRO A 4 -12.21 -8.57 9.27
CA PRO A 4 -12.04 -9.62 8.29
C PRO A 4 -13.39 -10.27 7.94
N TYR A 5 -13.43 -10.99 6.83
CA TYR A 5 -14.56 -11.87 6.54
C TYR A 5 -14.70 -12.92 7.64
N PRO A 6 -15.94 -13.30 8.01
CA PRO A 6 -16.19 -14.24 9.10
C PRO A 6 -15.46 -15.59 8.97
N ASP A 7 -15.24 -16.02 7.74
CA ASP A 7 -14.59 -17.30 7.43
C ASP A 7 -13.06 -17.25 7.55
N PHE A 8 -12.48 -16.05 7.79
CA PHE A 8 -11.04 -15.87 7.88
C PHE A 8 -10.63 -15.45 9.29
N ASP A 9 -10.01 -16.38 10.01
CA ASP A 9 -9.29 -16.08 11.25
C ASP A 9 -7.88 -15.58 10.90
N VAL A 10 -7.72 -14.26 10.78
CA VAL A 10 -6.46 -13.63 10.38
C VAL A 10 -5.31 -13.93 11.35
N LYS A 11 -5.61 -14.12 12.62
CA LYS A 11 -4.60 -14.45 13.63
C LYS A 11 -4.11 -15.88 13.48
N GLU A 12 -5.01 -16.83 13.28
CA GLU A 12 -4.67 -18.23 13.07
C GLU A 12 -3.95 -18.44 11.73
N ILE A 13 -4.38 -17.74 10.66
CA ILE A 13 -3.69 -17.77 9.35
C ILE A 13 -2.24 -17.32 9.52
N HIS A 14 -2.00 -16.21 10.23
CA HIS A 14 -0.65 -15.74 10.52
C HIS A 14 0.16 -16.77 11.31
N ARG A 15 -0.42 -17.31 12.36
CA ARG A 15 0.24 -18.34 13.21
C ARG A 15 0.62 -19.58 12.38
N TYR A 16 -0.30 -20.07 11.57
CA TYR A 16 -0.06 -21.24 10.72
C TYR A 16 1.04 -20.96 9.68
N ALA A 17 0.94 -19.84 8.99
CA ALA A 17 1.95 -19.43 8.00
C ALA A 17 3.34 -19.33 8.64
N ALA A 18 3.44 -18.69 9.80
CA ALA A 18 4.69 -18.57 10.56
C ALA A 18 5.27 -19.94 10.93
N SER A 19 4.43 -20.91 11.30
CA SER A 19 4.86 -22.28 11.60
C SER A 19 5.48 -23.01 10.39
N LYS A 20 5.19 -22.51 9.17
CA LYS A 20 5.75 -22.99 7.91
C LYS A 20 6.88 -22.12 7.36
N GLY A 21 7.34 -21.13 8.14
CA GLY A 21 8.38 -20.20 7.71
C GLY A 21 7.90 -19.14 6.71
N VAL A 22 6.59 -18.98 6.55
CA VAL A 22 5.98 -17.99 5.64
C VAL A 22 5.55 -16.77 6.43
N LYS A 23 5.92 -15.59 5.94
CA LYS A 23 5.46 -14.30 6.47
C LYS A 23 4.28 -13.80 5.66
N MET A 24 3.24 -13.34 6.35
CA MET A 24 2.04 -12.79 5.74
C MET A 24 2.10 -11.26 5.71
N MET A 25 1.59 -10.67 4.64
CA MET A 25 1.44 -9.22 4.48
C MET A 25 -0.05 -8.87 4.44
N MET A 26 -0.46 -7.89 5.23
CA MET A 26 -1.82 -7.36 5.16
C MET A 26 -1.98 -6.49 3.91
N HIS A 27 -3.15 -6.52 3.29
CA HIS A 27 -3.47 -5.63 2.17
C HIS A 27 -4.53 -4.61 2.58
N HIS A 28 -4.17 -3.34 2.52
CA HIS A 28 -5.08 -2.22 2.70
C HIS A 28 -5.38 -1.57 1.35
N GLU A 29 -6.39 -2.07 0.64
CA GLU A 29 -6.90 -1.40 -0.55
C GLU A 29 -7.85 -0.27 -0.12
N THR A 30 -7.50 0.96 -0.48
CA THR A 30 -8.22 2.16 -0.05
C THR A 30 -9.23 2.65 -1.06
N SER A 31 -9.24 2.11 -2.29
CA SER A 31 -9.99 2.62 -3.44
C SER A 31 -9.75 4.13 -3.64
N ALA A 32 -8.51 4.53 -3.48
CA ALA A 32 -8.03 5.92 -3.54
C ALA A 32 -8.70 6.90 -2.53
N SER A 33 -9.46 6.38 -1.57
CA SER A 33 -10.03 7.19 -0.49
C SER A 33 -9.01 7.44 0.62
N ALA A 34 -7.97 8.21 0.29
CA ALA A 34 -6.81 8.42 1.13
C ALA A 34 -7.15 9.09 2.47
N ARG A 35 -8.03 10.08 2.46
CA ARG A 35 -8.48 10.74 3.70
C ARG A 35 -9.23 9.78 4.62
N ASN A 36 -10.04 8.89 4.07
CA ASN A 36 -10.71 7.87 4.87
C ASN A 36 -9.68 6.90 5.48
N TYR A 37 -8.67 6.54 4.72
CA TYR A 37 -7.59 5.71 5.22
C TYR A 37 -6.87 6.38 6.40
N GLU A 38 -6.53 7.66 6.29
CA GLU A 38 -5.91 8.42 7.39
C GLU A 38 -6.75 8.38 8.68
N ARG A 39 -8.07 8.53 8.55
CA ARG A 39 -8.99 8.49 9.71
C ARG A 39 -8.98 7.15 10.44
N HIS A 40 -8.72 6.07 9.73
CA HIS A 40 -8.76 4.71 10.27
C HIS A 40 -7.38 4.10 10.49
N MET A 41 -6.33 4.81 10.16
CA MET A 41 -4.96 4.27 10.09
C MET A 41 -4.47 3.77 11.44
N ASP A 42 -4.70 4.50 12.51
CA ASP A 42 -4.32 4.06 13.86
C ASP A 42 -5.01 2.74 14.23
N LYS A 43 -6.32 2.64 13.99
CA LYS A 43 -7.05 1.41 14.26
C LYS A 43 -6.61 0.26 13.37
N ALA A 44 -6.33 0.54 12.08
CA ALA A 44 -5.90 -0.45 11.12
C ALA A 44 -4.51 -1.01 11.49
N TYR A 45 -3.58 -0.15 11.83
CA TYR A 45 -2.24 -0.57 12.24
C TYR A 45 -2.22 -1.27 13.59
N GLN A 46 -3.02 -0.79 14.55
CA GLN A 46 -3.18 -1.49 15.82
C GLN A 46 -3.75 -2.89 15.62
N PHE A 47 -4.76 -3.03 14.77
CA PHE A 47 -5.33 -4.34 14.42
C PHE A 47 -4.27 -5.27 13.82
N MET A 48 -3.39 -4.77 12.96
CA MET A 48 -2.28 -5.55 12.43
C MET A 48 -1.34 -6.04 13.54
N VAL A 49 -0.93 -5.14 14.43
CA VAL A 49 -0.05 -5.47 15.56
C VAL A 49 -0.70 -6.52 16.46
N ASP A 50 -1.96 -6.35 16.80
CA ASP A 50 -2.71 -7.26 17.69
C ASP A 50 -2.83 -8.68 17.09
N ASN A 51 -2.79 -8.79 15.76
CA ASN A 51 -2.88 -10.07 15.04
C ASN A 51 -1.52 -10.60 14.54
N GLY A 52 -0.42 -9.93 14.86
CA GLY A 52 0.93 -10.40 14.56
C GLY A 52 1.48 -9.99 13.20
N TYR A 53 0.79 -9.14 12.45
CA TYR A 53 1.23 -8.65 11.14
C TYR A 53 2.14 -7.44 11.29
N ASN A 54 3.28 -7.43 10.60
CA ASN A 54 4.24 -6.35 10.63
C ASN A 54 4.57 -5.79 9.24
N SER A 55 3.80 -6.14 8.22
CA SER A 55 3.94 -5.58 6.88
C SER A 55 2.59 -5.39 6.22
N VAL A 56 2.47 -4.32 5.46
CA VAL A 56 1.26 -3.93 4.75
C VAL A 56 1.56 -3.54 3.31
N LYS A 57 0.73 -4.02 2.39
CA LYS A 57 0.59 -3.47 1.05
C LYS A 57 -0.54 -2.45 1.10
N SER A 58 -0.25 -1.20 0.77
CA SER A 58 -1.28 -0.16 0.62
C SER A 58 -1.59 0.09 -0.85
N GLY A 59 -2.86 0.12 -1.23
CA GLY A 59 -3.33 0.35 -2.59
C GLY A 59 -4.24 1.56 -2.69
N TYR A 60 -4.24 2.21 -3.85
CA TYR A 60 -4.99 3.46 -4.12
C TYR A 60 -5.60 3.43 -5.52
N VAL A 61 -6.26 2.35 -5.87
CA VAL A 61 -6.88 2.18 -7.19
C VAL A 61 -8.02 3.19 -7.36
N GLY A 62 -8.00 3.93 -8.45
CA GLY A 62 -9.04 4.89 -8.83
C GLY A 62 -8.64 6.35 -8.64
N ASN A 63 -9.62 7.23 -8.72
CA ASN A 63 -9.43 8.67 -8.55
C ASN A 63 -9.33 9.04 -7.08
N ILE A 64 -8.37 9.90 -6.76
CA ILE A 64 -8.14 10.31 -5.38
C ILE A 64 -9.37 11.00 -4.77
N ILE A 65 -9.65 10.63 -3.54
CA ILE A 65 -10.56 11.34 -2.64
C ILE A 65 -9.70 11.85 -1.47
N PRO A 66 -9.60 13.18 -1.27
CA PRO A 66 -10.49 14.26 -1.73
C PRO A 66 -10.46 14.57 -3.24
N ARG A 67 -11.63 14.94 -3.78
CA ARG A 67 -11.75 15.33 -5.18
C ARG A 67 -10.87 16.57 -5.48
N GLY A 68 -10.26 16.56 -6.65
CA GLY A 68 -9.34 17.62 -7.07
C GLY A 68 -7.87 17.33 -6.73
N GLU A 69 -7.60 16.32 -5.92
CA GLU A 69 -6.26 15.83 -5.68
C GLU A 69 -5.88 14.74 -6.69
N HIS A 70 -4.60 14.57 -6.92
CA HIS A 70 -4.05 13.62 -7.89
C HIS A 70 -3.01 12.73 -7.24
N HIS A 71 -2.81 11.52 -7.80
CA HIS A 71 -1.83 10.54 -7.30
C HIS A 71 -0.42 11.13 -7.12
N TYR A 72 -0.02 12.04 -7.98
CA TYR A 72 1.32 12.67 -7.97
C TYR A 72 1.31 14.09 -7.41
N GLY A 73 0.16 14.54 -6.94
CA GLY A 73 0.01 15.87 -6.36
C GLY A 73 0.68 15.99 -5.00
N GLN A 74 0.91 17.22 -4.56
CA GLN A 74 1.58 17.50 -3.29
C GLN A 74 0.81 16.91 -2.10
N TRP A 75 -0.52 16.92 -2.16
CA TRP A 75 -1.34 16.37 -1.09
C TRP A 75 -1.08 14.86 -0.91
N MET A 76 -1.02 14.11 -2.01
CA MET A 76 -0.73 12.67 -1.96
C MET A 76 0.72 12.37 -1.57
N ASN A 77 1.68 13.19 -1.99
CA ASN A 77 3.06 13.07 -1.50
C ASN A 77 3.11 13.17 0.02
N ASN A 78 2.40 14.14 0.59
CA ASN A 78 2.30 14.31 2.04
C ASN A 78 1.58 13.12 2.70
N HIS A 79 0.53 12.61 2.06
CA HIS A 79 -0.19 11.43 2.54
C HIS A 79 0.72 10.19 2.60
N TYR A 80 1.47 9.89 1.53
CA TYR A 80 2.38 8.74 1.51
C TYR A 80 3.45 8.85 2.59
N LEU A 81 4.02 10.03 2.77
CA LEU A 81 4.99 10.27 3.84
C LEU A 81 4.36 10.10 5.22
N TYR A 82 3.16 10.62 5.42
CA TYR A 82 2.40 10.45 6.66
C TYR A 82 2.15 8.97 6.96
N ALA A 83 1.69 8.20 5.97
CA ALA A 83 1.42 6.78 6.13
C ALA A 83 2.68 5.97 6.49
N VAL A 84 3.81 6.27 5.86
CA VAL A 84 5.10 5.61 6.15
C VAL A 84 5.57 5.93 7.57
N LYS A 85 5.49 7.20 7.99
CA LYS A 85 5.84 7.61 9.35
C LYS A 85 4.95 6.95 10.40
N LYS A 86 3.64 6.97 10.17
CA LYS A 86 2.66 6.34 11.06
C LYS A 86 2.94 4.83 11.19
N ALA A 87 3.19 4.16 10.07
CA ALA A 87 3.54 2.74 10.08
C ALA A 87 4.83 2.47 10.86
N ALA A 88 5.83 3.34 10.77
CA ALA A 88 7.07 3.22 11.53
C ALA A 88 6.81 3.26 13.05
N ASP A 89 5.90 4.12 13.52
CA ASP A 89 5.52 4.20 14.93
C ASP A 89 4.94 2.86 15.44
N TYR A 90 4.25 2.12 14.56
CA TYR A 90 3.73 0.79 14.84
C TYR A 90 4.70 -0.35 14.48
N LYS A 91 5.92 -0.04 14.04
CA LYS A 91 6.92 -1.00 13.56
C LYS A 91 6.40 -1.86 12.40
N ILE A 92 5.65 -1.24 11.50
CA ILE A 92 5.07 -1.87 10.31
C ILE A 92 5.87 -1.45 9.08
N MET A 93 6.24 -2.44 8.25
CA MET A 93 6.82 -2.23 6.93
C MET A 93 5.73 -1.94 5.91
N VAL A 94 6.03 -1.05 4.96
CA VAL A 94 5.08 -0.61 3.93
C VAL A 94 5.60 -0.97 2.54
N ASN A 95 4.74 -1.62 1.75
CA ASN A 95 4.86 -1.75 0.31
C ASN A 95 3.77 -0.87 -0.32
N ALA A 96 4.14 0.33 -0.78
CA ALA A 96 3.19 1.31 -1.29
C ALA A 96 2.93 1.09 -2.78
N HIS A 97 1.67 0.88 -3.15
CA HIS A 97 1.22 0.75 -4.53
C HIS A 97 0.49 2.01 -5.00
N GLU A 98 0.48 2.23 -6.32
CA GLU A 98 0.02 3.46 -6.97
C GLU A 98 0.65 4.72 -6.33
N ALA A 99 1.87 4.56 -5.87
CA ALA A 99 2.60 5.56 -5.11
C ALA A 99 3.35 6.54 -6.02
N VAL A 100 3.99 7.51 -5.41
CA VAL A 100 4.82 8.49 -6.11
C VAL A 100 6.22 7.95 -6.40
N ARG A 101 6.96 8.62 -7.26
CA ARG A 101 8.34 8.27 -7.59
C ARG A 101 9.21 8.20 -6.32
N PRO A 102 10.13 7.23 -6.27
CA PRO A 102 11.07 7.14 -5.16
C PRO A 102 11.96 8.39 -5.09
N THR A 103 12.05 8.99 -3.93
CA THR A 103 12.86 10.19 -3.66
C THR A 103 13.96 9.93 -2.62
N GLY A 104 14.22 8.66 -2.31
CA GLY A 104 15.16 8.27 -1.27
C GLY A 104 14.56 8.26 0.14
N ILE A 105 13.25 8.40 0.28
CA ILE A 105 12.53 8.33 1.57
C ILE A 105 12.84 7.04 2.32
N CYS A 106 13.02 5.92 1.62
CA CYS A 106 13.38 4.63 2.21
C CYS A 106 14.73 4.64 2.96
N ARG A 107 15.60 5.60 2.70
CA ARG A 107 16.85 5.77 3.46
C ARG A 107 16.60 6.41 4.82
N THR A 108 15.62 7.30 4.92
CA THR A 108 15.21 7.93 6.16
C THR A 108 14.23 7.06 6.93
N TYR A 109 13.32 6.42 6.20
CA TYR A 109 12.30 5.52 6.74
C TYR A 109 12.45 4.13 6.13
N PRO A 110 13.35 3.29 6.67
CA PRO A 110 13.67 1.98 6.08
C PRO A 110 12.52 0.98 6.16
N ASN A 111 11.44 1.30 6.88
CA ASN A 111 10.20 0.54 6.86
C ASN A 111 9.43 0.69 5.54
N LEU A 112 9.76 1.65 4.68
CA LEU A 112 9.28 1.68 3.30
C LEU A 112 10.11 0.70 2.48
N ILE A 113 9.59 -0.53 2.30
CA ILE A 113 10.31 -1.65 1.68
C ILE A 113 10.01 -1.82 0.19
N GLY A 114 8.92 -1.25 -0.29
CA GLY A 114 8.50 -1.32 -1.69
C GLY A 114 7.71 -0.08 -2.09
N ASN A 115 7.86 0.30 -3.35
CA ASN A 115 7.19 1.46 -3.91
C ASN A 115 6.87 1.19 -5.39
N GLU A 116 5.62 0.80 -5.66
CA GLU A 116 5.16 0.63 -7.02
C GLU A 116 4.72 1.99 -7.58
N SER A 117 5.62 2.63 -8.29
CA SER A 117 5.38 3.93 -8.93
C SER A 117 5.39 3.85 -10.45
N ALA A 118 5.33 2.64 -11.00
CA ALA A 118 5.35 2.38 -12.42
C ALA A 118 4.20 1.46 -12.83
N ARG A 119 3.73 1.61 -14.08
CA ARG A 119 2.77 0.68 -14.67
C ARG A 119 3.46 -0.66 -14.92
N GLY A 120 2.97 -1.70 -14.29
CA GLY A 120 3.50 -3.05 -14.45
C GLY A 120 2.91 -3.77 -15.67
N THR A 121 3.38 -4.99 -15.90
CA THR A 121 2.94 -5.85 -17.01
C THR A 121 1.46 -6.23 -16.95
N GLU A 122 0.80 -6.09 -15.81
CA GLU A 122 -0.65 -6.30 -15.71
C GLU A 122 -1.44 -5.42 -16.66
N TYR A 123 -0.91 -4.23 -16.99
CA TYR A 123 -1.52 -3.32 -17.95
C TYR A 123 -1.53 -3.84 -19.39
N GLU A 124 -0.74 -4.86 -19.69
CA GLU A 124 -0.78 -5.54 -20.98
C GLU A 124 -2.12 -6.26 -21.21
N SER A 125 -2.81 -6.63 -20.13
CA SER A 125 -4.12 -7.27 -20.18
C SER A 125 -5.29 -6.29 -20.24
N PHE A 126 -5.06 -5.00 -20.06
CA PHE A 126 -6.10 -3.98 -20.11
C PHE A 126 -6.20 -3.35 -21.51
N GLY A 127 -7.41 -3.29 -22.07
CA GLY A 127 -7.67 -2.59 -23.31
C GLY A 127 -7.52 -3.42 -24.59
N GLY A 128 -7.68 -4.71 -24.54
CA GLY A 128 -7.71 -5.61 -25.70
C GLY A 128 -6.36 -5.74 -26.39
N ASN A 129 -6.32 -5.62 -27.72
CA ASN A 129 -5.10 -5.81 -28.51
C ASN A 129 -4.09 -4.66 -28.46
N LYS A 130 -4.13 -3.81 -27.47
CA LYS A 130 -3.18 -2.71 -27.35
C LYS A 130 -1.90 -3.19 -26.67
N VAL A 131 -0.80 -3.09 -27.38
CA VAL A 131 0.52 -3.29 -26.82
C VAL A 131 0.93 -2.00 -26.13
N TYR A 132 1.19 -2.07 -24.83
CA TYR A 132 1.73 -0.95 -24.07
C TYR A 132 3.26 -1.09 -24.02
N HIS A 133 3.97 -0.11 -24.56
CA HIS A 133 5.42 -0.02 -24.40
C HIS A 133 5.71 0.45 -22.98
N THR A 134 5.97 -0.49 -22.11
CA THR A 134 5.85 -0.28 -20.67
C THR A 134 7.10 0.28 -20.01
N THR A 135 8.28 0.10 -20.61
CA THR A 135 9.50 0.21 -19.84
C THR A 135 9.97 1.62 -19.50
N LEU A 136 9.88 2.54 -20.42
CA LEU A 136 10.36 3.92 -20.17
C LEU A 136 9.24 4.86 -19.75
N GLN A 137 8.05 4.71 -20.31
CA GLN A 137 6.89 5.55 -20.00
C GLN A 137 6.34 5.31 -18.59
N GLN A 138 6.53 4.13 -18.03
CA GLN A 138 6.07 3.79 -16.69
C GLN A 138 6.75 4.63 -15.62
N ASN A 139 8.03 4.88 -15.78
CA ASN A 139 8.81 5.67 -14.84
C ASN A 139 8.43 7.15 -14.83
N GLU A 140 7.72 7.60 -15.86
CA GLU A 140 7.27 8.99 -15.97
C GLU A 140 5.85 9.19 -15.42
N SER A 141 5.04 8.13 -15.43
CA SER A 141 3.64 8.17 -15.03
C SER A 141 3.37 7.52 -13.68
N GLY A 142 4.34 6.80 -13.16
CA GLY A 142 4.23 6.08 -11.90
C GLY A 142 4.60 6.91 -10.72
#